data_bf74ed134c4e384d5d6b4294feba7d2e
#
_entry.id   bf74ed134c4e384d5d6b4294feba7d2e
#
_cell.length_a   1.000
_cell.length_b   1.000
_cell.length_c   1.000
_cell.angle_alpha   90.00
_cell.angle_beta   90.00
_cell.angle_gamma   90.00
#
_symmetry.space_group_name_H-M   'P 1'
#
loop_
_entity.id
_entity.type
_entity.pdbx_description
1 polymer ?
#
loop_
_entity_poly.entity_id
_entity_poly.type
_entity_poly.pdbx_seq_one_letter_code
_entity_poly.pdbx_strand_id
1 'polypeptide(L)'
;MGDIIYTVTAVFQIFVFILTGYYAILGLFGLFRRKEKKNYEPKNTFAMIVAAHNEEVVIGQLIESMQKQNYPRELYDIFIIADNCTDKTAEIARSYEGVIVCERFNKEKRGKGFALEWMFDKLFKMEKKYDAVSIFDADNLVHPDFLKEMNSKMSEGYKVVQGYIDSKNPSDSWIAAAYSIAFWPQNRMFQLARANVGFSNQIGGTGFAVSTDTLKELGWGSTCLTEDLEFTCKLILNGEKVGWAHDARIYDEKPLGLKASWVQRRRWMQGFTDVASRYCFKLIKKSIKERKWYIFDAALYVLQPFATLLIGIATVLTFFRGYFSGTHIFVINDLFSNIGFQVLAFVQFIITPLVLICDKKISKGFLAMMILFSSNIFIFPIIASIQNDAATLFIANVGFYLLFFVLTLIFLGKKGLIFFIRFLLYSIYTLTWIPITIQGILRKNNKEWNPTKHVRNVEIYDV
;
A
#
# COMPACT_ATOMS: atom_id res chain seq x y z
N MET A 1 -37.05 -23.19 -1.48
CA MET A 1 -35.57 -23.19 -1.62
C MET A 1 -35.08 -21.93 -2.35
N GLY A 2 -35.74 -21.51 -3.44
CA GLY A 2 -35.37 -20.29 -4.19
C GLY A 2 -35.37 -19.01 -3.35
N ASP A 3 -36.38 -18.80 -2.50
CA ASP A 3 -36.48 -17.61 -1.62
C ASP A 3 -35.37 -17.55 -0.57
N ILE A 4 -34.92 -18.70 -0.07
CA ILE A 4 -33.80 -18.76 0.89
C ILE A 4 -32.51 -18.35 0.21
N ILE A 5 -32.24 -18.89 -0.99
CA ILE A 5 -31.02 -18.54 -1.75
C ILE A 5 -31.01 -17.06 -2.11
N TYR A 6 -32.16 -16.51 -2.54
CA TYR A 6 -32.29 -15.09 -2.82
C TYR A 6 -32.01 -14.24 -1.58
N THR A 7 -32.59 -14.58 -0.42
CA THR A 7 -32.39 -13.85 0.83
C THR A 7 -30.92 -13.91 1.29
N VAL A 8 -30.29 -15.08 1.25
CA VAL A 8 -28.88 -15.24 1.63
C VAL A 8 -27.95 -14.43 0.72
N THR A 9 -28.18 -14.52 -0.60
CA THR A 9 -27.36 -13.76 -1.56
C THR A 9 -27.60 -12.24 -1.45
N ALA A 10 -28.84 -11.81 -1.15
CA ALA A 10 -29.17 -10.40 -0.93
C ALA A 10 -28.44 -9.86 0.31
N VAL A 11 -28.56 -10.53 1.46
CA VAL A 11 -27.87 -10.12 2.70
C VAL A 11 -26.35 -10.04 2.46
N PHE A 12 -25.79 -11.05 1.81
CA PHE A 12 -24.36 -11.10 1.48
C PHE A 12 -23.93 -9.96 0.57
N GLN A 13 -24.59 -9.76 -0.57
CA GLN A 13 -24.27 -8.72 -1.55
C GLN A 13 -24.43 -7.31 -0.98
N ILE A 14 -25.50 -7.05 -0.21
CA ILE A 14 -25.74 -5.78 0.47
C ILE A 14 -24.63 -5.52 1.52
N PHE A 15 -24.24 -6.52 2.30
CA PHE A 15 -23.15 -6.39 3.25
C PHE A 15 -21.82 -6.01 2.55
N VAL A 16 -21.46 -6.70 1.46
CA VAL A 16 -20.26 -6.39 0.68
C VAL A 16 -20.33 -4.98 0.09
N PHE A 17 -21.50 -4.56 -0.39
CA PHE A 17 -21.72 -3.23 -0.93
C PHE A 17 -21.56 -2.12 0.12
N ILE A 18 -22.11 -2.32 1.33
CA ILE A 18 -21.93 -1.38 2.44
C ILE A 18 -20.47 -1.28 2.84
N LEU A 19 -19.76 -2.41 2.95
CA LEU A 19 -18.35 -2.44 3.30
C LEU A 19 -17.48 -1.72 2.25
N THR A 20 -17.71 -2.00 0.97
CA THR A 20 -16.98 -1.33 -0.13
C THR A 20 -17.34 0.14 -0.25
N GLY A 21 -18.62 0.49 -0.04
CA GLY A 21 -19.11 1.86 0.03
C GLY A 21 -18.46 2.66 1.15
N TYR A 22 -18.29 2.06 2.32
CA TYR A 22 -17.54 2.68 3.43
C TYR A 22 -16.10 3.06 3.01
N TYR A 23 -15.36 2.12 2.41
CA TYR A 23 -14.01 2.39 1.95
C TYR A 23 -13.97 3.42 0.82
N ALA A 24 -14.94 3.37 -0.11
CA ALA A 24 -15.03 4.34 -1.20
C ALA A 24 -15.29 5.75 -0.67
N ILE A 25 -16.27 5.94 0.23
CA ILE A 25 -16.59 7.24 0.83
C ILE A 25 -15.40 7.76 1.63
N LEU A 26 -14.79 6.93 2.48
CA LEU A 26 -13.60 7.30 3.23
C LEU A 26 -12.46 7.71 2.29
N GLY A 27 -12.24 6.95 1.21
CA GLY A 27 -11.21 7.22 0.21
C GLY A 27 -11.35 8.58 -0.47
N LEU A 28 -12.58 9.10 -0.67
CA LEU A 28 -12.80 10.43 -1.26
C LEU A 28 -12.13 11.56 -0.46
N PHE A 29 -11.97 11.39 0.85
CA PHE A 29 -11.23 12.34 1.68
C PHE A 29 -9.73 12.39 1.34
N GLY A 30 -9.19 11.44 0.59
CA GLY A 30 -7.83 11.46 0.06
C GLY A 30 -7.64 12.31 -1.20
N LEU A 31 -8.72 12.81 -1.83
CA LEU A 31 -8.63 13.64 -3.03
C LEU A 31 -8.10 15.04 -2.75
N PHE A 32 -8.19 15.53 -1.53
CA PHE A 32 -7.67 16.84 -1.13
C PHE A 32 -6.61 16.71 -0.03
N ARG A 33 -5.82 17.77 0.14
CA ARG A 33 -4.86 17.90 1.23
C ARG A 33 -5.27 19.06 2.12
N ARG A 34 -5.33 18.83 3.42
CA ARG A 34 -5.47 19.91 4.39
C ARG A 34 -4.17 20.73 4.42
N LYS A 35 -4.29 22.03 4.66
CA LYS A 35 -3.13 22.85 4.96
C LYS A 35 -2.54 22.38 6.28
N GLU A 36 -1.28 21.96 6.24
CA GLU A 36 -0.52 21.55 7.42
C GLU A 36 0.41 22.70 7.84
N LYS A 37 0.66 22.84 9.13
CA LYS A 37 1.70 23.72 9.60
C LYS A 37 3.04 23.09 9.18
N LYS A 38 3.76 23.76 8.32
CA LYS A 38 5.11 23.37 7.91
C LYS A 38 6.11 24.26 8.64
N ASN A 39 7.35 23.84 8.73
CA ASN A 39 8.46 24.56 9.34
C ASN A 39 8.41 24.60 10.87
N TYR A 40 8.31 23.42 11.48
CA TYR A 40 8.75 23.26 12.87
C TYR A 40 10.29 23.26 12.91
N GLU A 41 10.86 23.97 13.87
CA GLU A 41 12.32 23.92 14.09
C GLU A 41 12.77 22.47 14.32
N PRO A 42 13.90 22.07 13.70
CA PRO A 42 14.50 20.77 13.95
C PRO A 42 14.87 20.64 15.44
N LYS A 43 14.23 19.70 16.14
CA LYS A 43 14.49 19.47 17.56
C LYS A 43 14.62 17.99 17.92
N ASN A 44 13.89 17.11 17.22
CA ASN A 44 13.93 15.69 17.54
C ASN A 44 15.22 15.07 17.01
N THR A 45 15.85 14.23 17.81
CA THR A 45 16.99 13.43 17.42
C THR A 45 16.54 12.08 16.86
N PHE A 46 17.13 11.65 15.74
CA PHE A 46 16.72 10.44 15.04
C PHE A 46 17.83 9.40 14.94
N ALA A 47 17.51 8.14 15.25
CA ALA A 47 18.29 7.00 14.81
C ALA A 47 17.66 6.45 13.52
N MET A 48 18.31 6.64 12.36
CA MET A 48 17.89 6.06 11.09
C MET A 48 18.42 4.62 10.99
N ILE A 49 17.53 3.62 11.00
CA ILE A 49 17.90 2.21 11.11
C ILE A 49 17.49 1.45 9.85
N VAL A 50 18.43 0.69 9.30
CA VAL A 50 18.25 -0.20 8.16
C VAL A 50 18.59 -1.63 8.56
N ALA A 51 17.70 -2.58 8.29
CA ALA A 51 18.00 -4.01 8.38
C ALA A 51 18.31 -4.55 6.98
N ALA A 52 19.57 -4.97 6.76
CA ALA A 52 20.06 -5.45 5.47
C ALA A 52 20.50 -6.93 5.56
N HIS A 53 20.11 -7.73 4.55
CA HIS A 53 20.54 -9.12 4.40
C HIS A 53 20.90 -9.40 2.94
N ASN A 54 22.21 -9.42 2.63
CA ASN A 54 22.72 -9.60 1.28
C ASN A 54 22.19 -8.58 0.26
N GLU A 55 22.44 -7.30 0.55
CA GLU A 55 21.96 -6.14 -0.22
C GLU A 55 23.13 -5.31 -0.80
N GLU A 56 24.26 -5.95 -1.14
CA GLU A 56 25.48 -5.29 -1.65
C GLU A 56 25.22 -4.40 -2.87
N VAL A 57 24.19 -4.72 -3.68
CA VAL A 57 23.86 -3.98 -4.91
C VAL A 57 23.22 -2.63 -4.62
N VAL A 58 22.43 -2.50 -3.55
CA VAL A 58 21.54 -1.36 -3.32
C VAL A 58 21.86 -0.55 -2.05
N ILE A 59 22.62 -1.12 -1.11
CA ILE A 59 22.85 -0.48 0.19
C ILE A 59 23.59 0.86 0.09
N GLY A 60 24.50 1.02 -0.89
CA GLY A 60 25.27 2.24 -1.08
C GLY A 60 24.39 3.43 -1.39
N GLN A 61 23.47 3.32 -2.35
CA GLN A 61 22.56 4.39 -2.76
C GLN A 61 21.57 4.76 -1.64
N LEU A 62 21.12 3.78 -0.86
CA LEU A 62 20.33 4.08 0.31
C LEU A 62 21.11 4.96 1.29
N ILE A 63 22.35 4.58 1.64
CA ILE A 63 23.21 5.34 2.56
C ILE A 63 23.42 6.77 2.04
N GLU A 64 23.75 6.93 0.76
CA GLU A 64 23.92 8.25 0.15
C GLU A 64 22.66 9.10 0.24
N SER A 65 21.48 8.51 0.02
CA SER A 65 20.21 9.22 0.16
C SER A 65 19.91 9.61 1.61
N MET A 66 20.32 8.79 2.58
CA MET A 66 20.18 9.07 4.02
C MET A 66 21.14 10.18 4.47
N GLN A 67 22.34 10.27 3.89
CA GLN A 67 23.28 11.36 4.17
C GLN A 67 22.87 12.72 3.61
N LYS A 68 21.99 12.72 2.56
CA LYS A 68 21.49 13.94 1.89
C LYS A 68 20.25 14.55 2.59
N GLN A 69 20.00 14.26 3.87
CA GLN A 69 18.84 14.81 4.59
C GLN A 69 18.97 16.33 4.82
N ASN A 70 17.91 17.09 4.49
CA ASN A 70 17.74 18.51 4.85
C ASN A 70 17.39 18.65 6.34
N TYR A 71 18.26 18.12 7.21
CA TYR A 71 18.10 18.11 8.65
C TYR A 71 19.48 18.26 9.29
N PRO A 72 19.62 18.95 10.45
CA PRO A 72 20.94 19.13 11.08
C PRO A 72 21.64 17.80 11.33
N ARG A 73 22.89 17.68 10.89
CA ARG A 73 23.64 16.41 10.89
C ARG A 73 23.86 15.86 12.30
N GLU A 74 23.99 16.73 13.28
CA GLU A 74 24.15 16.41 14.68
C GLU A 74 22.90 15.81 15.33
N LEU A 75 21.72 15.98 14.70
CA LEU A 75 20.45 15.49 15.19
C LEU A 75 20.08 14.10 14.65
N TYR A 76 20.90 13.47 13.81
CA TYR A 76 20.64 12.10 13.39
C TYR A 76 21.89 11.27 13.18
N ASP A 77 21.76 9.96 13.37
CA ASP A 77 22.78 8.97 13.05
C ASP A 77 22.19 7.85 12.18
N ILE A 78 23.06 7.24 11.36
CA ILE A 78 22.69 6.17 10.42
C ILE A 78 23.23 4.85 10.94
N PHE A 79 22.34 3.89 11.15
CA PHE A 79 22.66 2.55 11.64
C PHE A 79 22.31 1.51 10.58
N ILE A 80 23.27 0.71 10.16
CA ILE A 80 23.06 -0.41 9.25
C ILE A 80 23.24 -1.70 10.03
N ILE A 81 22.18 -2.49 10.10
CA ILE A 81 22.23 -3.85 10.66
C ILE A 81 22.55 -4.82 9.52
N ALA A 82 23.77 -5.32 9.47
CA ALA A 82 24.15 -6.39 8.54
C ALA A 82 23.72 -7.74 9.17
N ASP A 83 22.49 -8.18 8.87
CA ASP A 83 21.87 -9.36 9.49
C ASP A 83 22.19 -10.64 8.71
N ASN A 84 23.07 -11.49 9.24
CA ASN A 84 23.48 -12.75 8.62
C ASN A 84 23.96 -12.57 7.16
N CYS A 85 24.65 -11.46 6.86
CA CYS A 85 25.20 -11.20 5.52
C CYS A 85 26.37 -12.15 5.19
N THR A 86 26.41 -12.58 3.93
CA THR A 86 27.47 -13.42 3.36
C THR A 86 28.14 -12.75 2.15
N ASP A 87 27.65 -11.59 1.74
CA ASP A 87 28.14 -10.73 0.65
C ASP A 87 28.89 -9.50 1.21
N LYS A 88 29.15 -8.51 0.36
CA LYS A 88 29.88 -7.29 0.71
C LYS A 88 29.02 -6.20 1.37
N THR A 89 27.77 -6.47 1.76
CA THR A 89 26.86 -5.47 2.34
C THR A 89 27.51 -4.71 3.50
N ALA A 90 28.11 -5.42 4.47
CA ALA A 90 28.74 -4.79 5.63
C ALA A 90 30.02 -4.01 5.28
N GLU A 91 30.82 -4.52 4.33
CA GLU A 91 32.03 -3.86 3.83
C GLU A 91 31.68 -2.52 3.15
N ILE A 92 30.71 -2.55 2.23
CA ILE A 92 30.22 -1.35 1.52
C ILE A 92 29.66 -0.33 2.52
N ALA A 93 28.83 -0.74 3.47
CA ALA A 93 28.28 0.17 4.46
C ALA A 93 29.35 0.85 5.32
N ARG A 94 30.45 0.15 5.68
CA ARG A 94 31.56 0.72 6.43
C ARG A 94 32.42 1.71 5.65
N SER A 95 32.39 1.69 4.32
CA SER A 95 33.13 2.63 3.48
C SER A 95 32.54 4.05 3.52
N TYR A 96 31.32 4.23 4.01
CA TYR A 96 30.66 5.53 4.14
C TYR A 96 30.95 6.16 5.51
N GLU A 97 31.46 7.39 5.51
CA GLU A 97 31.73 8.16 6.72
C GLU A 97 30.45 8.45 7.50
N GLY A 98 30.52 8.36 8.82
CA GLY A 98 29.37 8.67 9.70
C GLY A 98 28.26 7.62 9.72
N VAL A 99 28.53 6.42 9.22
CA VAL A 99 27.64 5.25 9.25
C VAL A 99 28.08 4.27 10.32
N ILE A 100 27.15 3.85 11.18
CA ILE A 100 27.40 2.87 12.25
C ILE A 100 26.92 1.51 11.79
N VAL A 101 27.85 0.61 11.50
CA VAL A 101 27.52 -0.76 11.03
C VAL A 101 27.51 -1.73 12.21
N CYS A 102 26.41 -2.43 12.37
CA CYS A 102 26.18 -3.43 13.41
C CYS A 102 25.94 -4.79 12.77
N GLU A 103 26.93 -5.68 12.85
CA GLU A 103 26.77 -7.06 12.36
C GLU A 103 26.03 -7.91 13.38
N ARG A 104 25.08 -8.70 12.89
CA ARG A 104 24.31 -9.66 13.67
C ARG A 104 24.33 -11.01 13.00
N PHE A 105 24.74 -12.03 13.75
CA PHE A 105 24.76 -13.42 13.31
C PHE A 105 23.85 -14.24 14.21
N ASN A 106 22.65 -14.60 13.71
CA ASN A 106 21.71 -15.43 14.45
C ASN A 106 20.92 -16.31 13.47
N LYS A 107 21.18 -17.63 13.49
CA LYS A 107 20.54 -18.59 12.58
C LYS A 107 19.12 -18.97 13.00
N GLU A 108 18.77 -18.81 14.28
CA GLU A 108 17.45 -19.19 14.83
C GLU A 108 16.42 -18.07 14.65
N LYS A 109 16.80 -16.81 14.94
CA LYS A 109 15.92 -15.65 14.85
C LYS A 109 16.28 -14.82 13.62
N ARG A 110 15.84 -15.28 12.44
CA ARG A 110 16.09 -14.63 11.15
C ARG A 110 14.94 -13.68 10.77
N GLY A 111 15.29 -12.62 10.05
CA GLY A 111 14.33 -11.67 9.49
C GLY A 111 14.35 -10.29 10.14
N LYS A 112 13.80 -9.31 9.41
CA LYS A 112 13.83 -7.89 9.74
C LYS A 112 13.36 -7.59 11.16
N GLY A 113 12.20 -8.14 11.58
CA GLY A 113 11.63 -7.85 12.89
C GLY A 113 12.57 -8.21 14.04
N PHE A 114 13.24 -9.38 13.97
CA PHE A 114 14.22 -9.81 14.98
C PHE A 114 15.51 -8.99 14.93
N ALA A 115 15.94 -8.56 13.74
CA ALA A 115 17.10 -7.69 13.59
C ALA A 115 16.84 -6.31 14.21
N LEU A 116 15.65 -5.75 13.99
CA LEU A 116 15.22 -4.50 14.59
C LEU A 116 15.12 -4.61 16.11
N GLU A 117 14.48 -5.65 16.65
CA GLU A 117 14.36 -5.86 18.10
C GLU A 117 15.73 -5.92 18.77
N TRP A 118 16.67 -6.66 18.19
CA TRP A 118 18.06 -6.72 18.67
C TRP A 118 18.76 -5.34 18.65
N MET A 119 18.51 -4.55 17.59
CA MET A 119 19.09 -3.22 17.47
C MET A 119 18.48 -2.24 18.48
N PHE A 120 17.18 -2.33 18.75
CA PHE A 120 16.53 -1.49 19.76
C PHE A 120 17.10 -1.75 21.16
N ASP A 121 17.31 -3.03 21.54
CA ASP A 121 17.95 -3.38 22.80
C ASP A 121 19.36 -2.78 22.94
N LYS A 122 20.10 -2.71 21.82
CA LYS A 122 21.41 -2.10 21.75
C LYS A 122 21.33 -0.58 21.85
N LEU A 123 20.43 0.03 21.08
CA LEU A 123 20.21 1.48 21.03
C LEU A 123 19.83 2.04 22.42
N PHE A 124 18.97 1.33 23.16
CA PHE A 124 18.53 1.79 24.49
C PHE A 124 19.65 1.82 25.52
N LYS A 125 20.72 1.05 25.30
CA LYS A 125 21.91 0.99 26.18
C LYS A 125 23.01 1.99 25.81
N MET A 126 22.92 2.62 24.61
CA MET A 126 23.91 3.61 24.18
C MET A 126 23.88 4.87 25.07
N GLU A 127 25.01 5.55 25.18
CA GLU A 127 25.11 6.84 25.86
C GLU A 127 24.28 7.90 25.17
N LYS A 128 24.46 8.04 23.84
CA LYS A 128 23.65 8.95 23.02
C LYS A 128 22.22 8.44 22.95
N LYS A 129 21.27 9.29 23.35
CA LYS A 129 19.83 9.01 23.31
C LYS A 129 19.21 9.66 22.09
N TYR A 130 18.17 9.02 21.55
CA TYR A 130 17.41 9.50 20.40
C TYR A 130 15.94 9.64 20.80
N ASP A 131 15.29 10.73 20.34
CA ASP A 131 13.87 10.95 20.57
C ASP A 131 13.02 9.96 19.76
N ALA A 132 13.51 9.60 18.56
CA ALA A 132 12.82 8.68 17.66
C ALA A 132 13.77 7.78 16.89
N VAL A 133 13.21 6.63 16.44
CA VAL A 133 13.82 5.72 15.47
C VAL A 133 13.08 5.85 14.15
N SER A 134 13.79 6.02 13.05
CA SER A 134 13.24 5.94 11.68
C SER A 134 13.71 4.67 11.01
N ILE A 135 12.80 3.88 10.44
CA ILE A 135 13.07 2.53 9.95
C ILE A 135 12.90 2.47 8.44
N PHE A 136 13.88 1.85 7.76
CA PHE A 136 13.92 1.71 6.30
C PHE A 136 14.30 0.27 5.89
N ASP A 137 13.82 -0.13 4.72
CA ASP A 137 14.29 -1.33 4.03
C ASP A 137 15.56 -1.00 3.24
N ALA A 138 16.42 -1.99 3.05
CA ALA A 138 17.74 -1.81 2.42
C ALA A 138 17.67 -1.41 0.93
N ASP A 139 16.55 -1.67 0.28
CA ASP A 139 16.25 -1.31 -1.12
C ASP A 139 15.66 0.09 -1.29
N ASN A 140 15.46 0.82 -0.21
CA ASN A 140 14.83 2.14 -0.27
C ASN A 140 15.80 3.24 -0.76
N LEU A 141 15.22 4.35 -1.22
CA LEU A 141 15.85 5.66 -1.27
C LEU A 141 15.04 6.62 -0.42
N VAL A 142 15.70 7.50 0.32
CA VAL A 142 15.06 8.42 1.26
C VAL A 142 15.08 9.84 0.70
N HIS A 143 13.91 10.47 0.56
CA HIS A 143 13.81 11.85 0.10
C HIS A 143 14.54 12.81 1.07
N PRO A 144 15.25 13.84 0.60
CA PRO A 144 16.01 14.75 1.46
C PRO A 144 15.21 15.42 2.58
N ASP A 145 13.93 15.68 2.38
CA ASP A 145 13.07 16.31 3.39
C ASP A 145 12.42 15.30 4.37
N PHE A 146 12.75 14.01 4.31
CA PHE A 146 12.08 12.97 5.10
C PHE A 146 12.11 13.26 6.61
N LEU A 147 13.29 13.50 7.19
CA LEU A 147 13.42 13.76 8.62
C LEU A 147 12.77 15.09 9.04
N LYS A 148 12.82 16.12 8.20
CA LYS A 148 12.14 17.39 8.42
C LYS A 148 10.62 17.23 8.54
N GLU A 149 10.02 16.44 7.66
CA GLU A 149 8.58 16.16 7.69
C GLU A 149 8.19 15.27 8.87
N MET A 150 9.03 14.27 9.22
CA MET A 150 8.85 13.46 10.43
C MET A 150 8.91 14.29 11.69
N ASN A 151 9.92 15.18 11.81
CA ASN A 151 10.04 16.11 12.92
C ASN A 151 8.79 16.99 13.06
N SER A 152 8.24 17.48 11.94
CA SER A 152 7.05 18.32 11.95
C SER A 152 5.85 17.56 12.55
N LYS A 153 5.60 16.33 12.11
CA LYS A 153 4.48 15.51 12.62
C LYS A 153 4.67 15.08 14.08
N MET A 154 5.88 14.74 14.47
CA MET A 154 6.19 14.44 15.89
C MET A 154 6.02 15.69 16.76
N SER A 155 6.35 16.87 16.25
CA SER A 155 6.12 18.15 16.94
C SER A 155 4.64 18.52 17.07
N GLU A 156 3.76 17.97 16.23
CA GLU A 156 2.29 18.03 16.37
C GLU A 156 1.75 17.07 17.47
N GLY A 157 2.62 16.25 18.09
CA GLY A 157 2.28 15.32 19.16
C GLY A 157 2.10 13.86 18.75
N TYR A 158 2.30 13.52 17.47
CA TYR A 158 2.28 12.11 17.05
C TYR A 158 3.52 11.39 17.56
N LYS A 159 3.32 10.26 18.23
CA LYS A 159 4.42 9.40 18.72
C LYS A 159 4.91 8.42 17.63
N VAL A 160 4.07 8.13 16.66
CA VAL A 160 4.40 7.28 15.51
C VAL A 160 3.88 7.95 14.25
N VAL A 161 4.71 7.98 13.20
CA VAL A 161 4.40 8.66 11.94
C VAL A 161 4.81 7.78 10.77
N GLN A 162 3.89 7.53 9.85
CA GLN A 162 4.17 6.86 8.57
C GLN A 162 4.39 7.88 7.47
N GLY A 163 5.42 7.69 6.65
CA GLY A 163 5.69 8.45 5.44
C GLY A 163 5.06 7.84 4.18
N TYR A 164 5.18 8.56 3.07
CA TYR A 164 4.70 8.16 1.75
C TYR A 164 5.65 7.11 1.13
N ILE A 165 5.13 5.93 0.80
CA ILE A 165 5.87 4.88 0.12
C ILE A 165 5.67 5.03 -1.39
N ASP A 166 6.68 5.51 -2.08
CA ASP A 166 6.72 5.64 -3.54
C ASP A 166 7.43 4.43 -4.18
N SER A 167 7.61 4.46 -5.48
CA SER A 167 8.20 3.38 -6.25
C SER A 167 9.39 3.90 -7.04
N LYS A 168 10.58 3.26 -6.92
CA LYS A 168 11.76 3.67 -7.67
C LYS A 168 11.85 3.07 -9.08
N ASN A 169 11.04 2.05 -9.38
CA ASN A 169 11.11 1.33 -10.66
C ASN A 169 9.74 1.08 -11.35
N PRO A 170 8.81 2.05 -11.42
CA PRO A 170 7.45 1.83 -11.94
C PRO A 170 7.42 1.49 -13.43
N SER A 171 8.51 1.75 -14.15
CA SER A 171 8.60 1.54 -15.59
C SER A 171 9.36 0.26 -16.00
N ASP A 172 9.93 -0.51 -15.07
CA ASP A 172 10.83 -1.61 -15.38
C ASP A 172 10.09 -2.87 -15.88
N SER A 173 8.88 -3.12 -15.37
CA SER A 173 8.04 -4.23 -15.82
C SER A 173 6.55 -3.90 -15.67
N TRP A 174 5.69 -4.73 -16.27
CA TRP A 174 4.24 -4.58 -16.05
C TRP A 174 3.83 -4.91 -14.61
N ILE A 175 4.58 -5.80 -13.92
CA ILE A 175 4.37 -6.12 -12.51
C ILE A 175 4.77 -4.94 -11.63
N ALA A 176 5.95 -4.33 -11.85
CA ALA A 176 6.39 -3.15 -11.12
C ALA A 176 5.41 -1.97 -11.32
N ALA A 177 4.91 -1.79 -12.56
CA ALA A 177 3.87 -0.81 -12.86
C ALA A 177 2.58 -1.10 -12.09
N ALA A 178 2.11 -2.36 -12.08
CA ALA A 178 0.90 -2.75 -11.37
C ALA A 178 1.02 -2.55 -9.85
N TYR A 179 2.18 -2.85 -9.26
CA TYR A 179 2.47 -2.54 -7.87
C TYR A 179 2.39 -1.04 -7.59
N SER A 180 3.04 -0.23 -8.42
CA SER A 180 3.06 1.23 -8.27
C SER A 180 1.65 1.81 -8.36
N ILE A 181 0.84 1.35 -9.35
CA ILE A 181 -0.57 1.74 -9.52
C ILE A 181 -1.41 1.30 -8.30
N ALA A 182 -1.07 0.21 -7.60
CA ALA A 182 -1.74 -0.19 -6.36
C ALA A 182 -1.35 0.70 -5.17
N PHE A 183 -0.05 0.99 -5.00
CA PHE A 183 0.47 1.71 -3.83
C PHE A 183 0.19 3.22 -3.85
N TRP A 184 0.24 3.87 -5.01
CA TRP A 184 -0.02 5.31 -5.10
C TRP A 184 -1.44 5.69 -4.60
N PRO A 185 -2.53 5.04 -5.05
CA PRO A 185 -3.84 5.27 -4.47
C PRO A 185 -3.93 4.92 -2.98
N GLN A 186 -3.20 3.90 -2.50
CA GLN A 186 -3.19 3.55 -1.09
C GLN A 186 -2.62 4.69 -0.22
N ASN A 187 -1.57 5.38 -0.67
CA ASN A 187 -1.06 6.55 0.04
C ASN A 187 -2.12 7.66 0.18
N ARG A 188 -3.01 7.82 -0.80
CA ARG A 188 -4.04 8.85 -0.76
C ARG A 188 -5.37 8.36 -0.21
N MET A 189 -5.97 7.37 -0.85
CA MET A 189 -7.33 6.92 -0.51
C MET A 189 -7.39 6.14 0.80
N PHE A 190 -6.24 5.64 1.26
CA PHE A 190 -6.16 4.97 2.55
C PHE A 190 -5.48 5.86 3.60
N GLN A 191 -4.21 6.22 3.43
CA GLN A 191 -3.43 6.93 4.45
C GLN A 191 -3.86 8.40 4.60
N LEU A 192 -3.78 9.20 3.53
CA LEU A 192 -4.16 10.61 3.56
C LEU A 192 -5.63 10.82 3.91
N ALA A 193 -6.52 9.95 3.40
CA ALA A 193 -7.95 9.99 3.72
C ALA A 193 -8.19 9.87 5.23
N ARG A 194 -7.54 8.91 5.89
CA ARG A 194 -7.62 8.71 7.34
C ARG A 194 -7.04 9.87 8.12
N ALA A 195 -5.90 10.38 7.71
CA ALA A 195 -5.32 11.58 8.31
C ALA A 195 -6.28 12.78 8.22
N ASN A 196 -6.93 12.98 7.07
CA ASN A 196 -7.88 14.06 6.85
C ASN A 196 -9.14 13.97 7.73
N VAL A 197 -9.60 12.78 8.06
CA VAL A 197 -10.76 12.61 8.97
C VAL A 197 -10.35 12.42 10.44
N GLY A 198 -9.04 12.48 10.75
CA GLY A 198 -8.52 12.34 12.12
C GLY A 198 -8.53 10.89 12.63
N PHE A 199 -8.52 9.91 11.72
CA PHE A 199 -8.36 8.50 12.05
C PHE A 199 -6.88 8.13 12.24
N SER A 200 -6.62 6.90 12.68
CA SER A 200 -5.27 6.38 12.74
C SER A 200 -4.83 5.87 11.37
N ASN A 201 -3.62 6.19 11.01
CA ASN A 201 -2.94 5.59 9.89
C ASN A 201 -2.37 4.21 10.26
N GLN A 202 -1.73 3.56 9.30
CA GLN A 202 -1.09 2.27 9.46
C GLN A 202 0.40 2.40 9.15
N ILE A 203 1.22 1.67 9.87
CA ILE A 203 2.63 1.47 9.52
C ILE A 203 2.71 0.51 8.35
N GLY A 204 3.48 0.87 7.33
CA GLY A 204 3.64 0.10 6.08
C GLY A 204 4.97 -0.65 5.97
N GLY A 205 5.59 -0.96 7.10
CA GLY A 205 6.82 -1.72 7.18
C GLY A 205 8.10 -0.90 7.00
N THR A 206 8.09 0.19 6.26
CA THR A 206 9.25 1.02 5.96
C THR A 206 8.87 2.49 5.86
N GLY A 207 9.85 3.40 5.95
CA GLY A 207 9.62 4.84 5.85
C GLY A 207 8.72 5.40 6.96
N PHE A 208 8.93 4.99 8.20
CA PHE A 208 8.18 5.47 9.36
C PHE A 208 9.11 5.84 10.51
N ALA A 209 8.62 6.66 11.42
CA ALA A 209 9.31 7.03 12.64
C ALA A 209 8.47 6.65 13.87
N VAL A 210 9.14 6.18 14.94
CA VAL A 210 8.53 5.81 16.23
C VAL A 210 9.29 6.50 17.33
N SER A 211 8.60 7.15 18.29
CA SER A 211 9.25 7.68 19.48
C SER A 211 9.91 6.57 20.29
N THR A 212 11.11 6.80 20.76
CA THR A 212 11.89 5.82 21.52
C THR A 212 11.16 5.39 22.79
N ASP A 213 10.46 6.30 23.44
CA ASP A 213 9.69 6.01 24.67
C ASP A 213 8.51 5.08 24.38
N THR A 214 7.76 5.34 23.29
CA THR A 214 6.67 4.44 22.87
C THR A 214 7.19 3.05 22.52
N LEU A 215 8.36 2.99 21.89
CA LEU A 215 8.97 1.72 21.52
C LEU A 215 9.44 0.94 22.77
N LYS A 216 9.94 1.61 23.82
CA LYS A 216 10.28 0.99 25.10
C LYS A 216 9.03 0.51 25.85
N GLU A 217 7.97 1.32 25.85
CA GLU A 217 6.72 1.02 26.56
C GLU A 217 6.00 -0.20 25.98
N LEU A 218 5.84 -0.22 24.66
CA LEU A 218 5.03 -1.26 23.97
C LEU A 218 5.84 -2.49 23.56
N GLY A 219 7.15 -2.35 23.41
CA GLY A 219 8.03 -3.34 22.82
C GLY A 219 7.72 -3.55 21.33
N TRP A 220 8.72 -3.80 20.51
CA TRP A 220 8.48 -4.12 19.09
C TRP A 220 7.75 -5.46 18.94
N GLY A 221 8.29 -6.52 19.59
CA GLY A 221 7.65 -7.82 19.70
C GLY A 221 7.37 -8.46 18.36
N SER A 222 8.42 -8.80 17.62
CA SER A 222 8.33 -9.48 16.33
C SER A 222 7.83 -10.92 16.50
N THR A 223 6.52 -11.11 16.42
CA THR A 223 5.87 -12.43 16.59
C THR A 223 5.24 -12.97 15.32
N CYS A 224 5.09 -12.14 14.28
CA CYS A 224 4.46 -12.48 13.01
C CYS A 224 5.23 -11.94 11.80
N LEU A 225 4.75 -12.27 10.59
CA LEU A 225 5.36 -11.85 9.32
C LEU A 225 5.04 -10.40 8.91
N THR A 226 4.17 -9.73 9.63
CA THR A 226 3.76 -8.31 9.46
C THR A 226 3.79 -7.64 10.82
N GLU A 227 4.99 -7.50 11.36
CA GLU A 227 5.26 -6.91 12.67
C GLU A 227 4.82 -5.44 12.76
N ASP A 228 4.85 -4.74 11.64
CA ASP A 228 4.39 -3.37 11.45
C ASP A 228 2.87 -3.25 11.70
N LEU A 229 2.08 -4.15 11.13
CA LEU A 229 0.64 -4.22 11.36
C LEU A 229 0.33 -4.60 12.80
N GLU A 230 1.06 -5.58 13.37
CA GLU A 230 0.91 -5.95 14.77
C GLU A 230 1.19 -4.77 15.69
N PHE A 231 2.29 -4.04 15.44
CA PHE A 231 2.65 -2.87 16.22
C PHE A 231 1.61 -1.74 16.08
N THR A 232 1.06 -1.54 14.87
CA THR A 232 -0.07 -0.62 14.64
C THR A 232 -1.27 -0.99 15.54
N CYS A 233 -1.62 -2.27 15.63
CA CYS A 233 -2.72 -2.71 16.50
C CYS A 233 -2.43 -2.46 17.99
N LYS A 234 -1.20 -2.71 18.45
CA LYS A 234 -0.77 -2.44 19.83
C LYS A 234 -0.89 -0.95 20.17
N LEU A 235 -0.42 -0.07 19.27
CA LEU A 235 -0.54 1.39 19.41
C LEU A 235 -1.99 1.81 19.60
N ILE A 236 -2.88 1.38 18.71
CA ILE A 236 -4.30 1.75 18.76
C ILE A 236 -4.97 1.20 20.03
N LEU A 237 -4.60 -0.01 20.44
CA LEU A 237 -5.07 -0.59 21.71
C LEU A 237 -4.52 0.15 22.94
N ASN A 238 -3.40 0.83 22.82
CA ASN A 238 -2.85 1.71 23.87
C ASN A 238 -3.42 3.15 23.81
N GLY A 239 -4.31 3.45 22.86
CA GLY A 239 -4.96 4.75 22.73
C GLY A 239 -4.22 5.75 21.83
N GLU A 240 -3.09 5.34 21.27
CA GLU A 240 -2.27 6.14 20.36
C GLU A 240 -2.77 6.02 18.91
N LYS A 241 -2.41 7.02 18.09
CA LYS A 241 -2.68 7.03 16.65
C LYS A 241 -1.37 7.09 15.87
N VAL A 242 -1.33 6.41 14.75
CA VAL A 242 -0.27 6.60 13.76
C VAL A 242 -0.61 7.84 12.93
N GLY A 243 0.30 8.82 12.90
CA GLY A 243 0.23 10.00 12.05
C GLY A 243 0.62 9.72 10.60
N TRP A 244 0.40 10.69 9.72
CA TRP A 244 0.76 10.62 8.30
C TRP A 244 1.56 11.83 7.87
N ALA A 245 2.75 11.61 7.33
CA ALA A 245 3.60 12.63 6.73
C ALA A 245 3.65 12.45 5.22
N HIS A 246 2.78 13.15 4.48
CA HIS A 246 2.60 12.94 3.04
C HIS A 246 3.84 13.31 2.21
N ASP A 247 4.64 14.25 2.67
CA ASP A 247 5.85 14.72 1.99
C ASP A 247 7.13 14.01 2.49
N ALA A 248 7.06 13.25 3.58
CA ALA A 248 8.13 12.36 3.99
C ALA A 248 8.15 11.12 3.08
N ARG A 249 8.86 11.20 1.96
CA ARG A 249 8.83 10.15 0.93
C ARG A 249 10.00 9.21 1.04
N ILE A 250 9.72 7.95 0.77
CA ILE A 250 10.72 6.95 0.43
C ILE A 250 10.34 6.31 -0.91
N TYR A 251 11.31 5.74 -1.59
CA TYR A 251 11.13 5.04 -2.87
C TYR A 251 11.63 3.63 -2.68
N ASP A 252 10.75 2.65 -2.77
CA ASP A 252 11.08 1.23 -2.64
C ASP A 252 11.15 0.53 -4.01
N GLU A 253 11.84 -0.61 -4.06
CA GLU A 253 11.95 -1.41 -5.27
C GLU A 253 10.77 -2.38 -5.38
N LYS A 254 10.02 -2.27 -6.47
CA LYS A 254 8.91 -3.19 -6.74
C LYS A 254 9.41 -4.43 -7.48
N PRO A 255 8.89 -5.63 -7.14
CA PRO A 255 9.25 -6.86 -7.82
C PRO A 255 9.06 -6.79 -9.34
N LEU A 256 10.02 -7.29 -10.12
CA LEU A 256 9.96 -7.27 -11.57
C LEU A 256 9.09 -8.39 -12.15
N GLY A 257 8.96 -9.51 -11.45
CA GLY A 257 8.28 -10.71 -11.91
C GLY A 257 7.09 -11.14 -11.05
N LEU A 258 6.11 -11.79 -11.69
CA LEU A 258 4.90 -12.27 -11.01
C LEU A 258 5.21 -13.25 -9.87
N LYS A 259 6.20 -14.14 -10.02
CA LYS A 259 6.58 -15.12 -8.99
C LYS A 259 7.06 -14.45 -7.70
N ALA A 260 7.97 -13.48 -7.80
CA ALA A 260 8.47 -12.72 -6.66
C ALA A 260 7.34 -11.92 -5.99
N SER A 261 6.54 -11.23 -6.81
CA SER A 261 5.33 -10.53 -6.38
C SER A 261 4.35 -11.44 -5.63
N TRP A 262 4.12 -12.65 -6.14
CA TRP A 262 3.23 -13.63 -5.52
C TRP A 262 3.70 -14.06 -4.14
N VAL A 263 4.98 -14.41 -4.00
CA VAL A 263 5.59 -14.83 -2.74
C VAL A 263 5.50 -13.71 -1.69
N GLN A 264 5.83 -12.47 -2.08
CA GLN A 264 5.77 -11.31 -1.19
C GLN A 264 4.35 -11.04 -0.70
N ARG A 265 3.37 -10.95 -1.62
CA ARG A 265 1.96 -10.69 -1.27
C ARG A 265 1.33 -11.82 -0.45
N ARG A 266 1.69 -13.09 -0.73
CA ARG A 266 1.25 -14.23 0.08
C ARG A 266 1.74 -14.09 1.53
N ARG A 267 3.01 -13.70 1.72
CA ARG A 267 3.57 -13.42 3.05
C ARG A 267 2.78 -12.33 3.78
N TRP A 268 2.40 -11.25 3.08
CA TRP A 268 1.55 -10.21 3.66
C TRP A 268 0.20 -10.77 4.11
N MET A 269 -0.47 -11.56 3.27
CA MET A 269 -1.77 -12.14 3.61
C MET A 269 -1.70 -13.14 4.76
N GLN A 270 -0.60 -13.87 4.90
CA GLN A 270 -0.32 -14.71 6.07
C GLN A 270 -0.26 -13.87 7.35
N GLY A 271 0.53 -12.80 7.34
CA GLY A 271 0.69 -11.90 8.47
C GLY A 271 -0.62 -11.18 8.83
N PHE A 272 -1.34 -10.62 7.83
CA PHE A 272 -2.67 -10.02 8.05
C PHE A 272 -3.64 -10.98 8.72
N THR A 273 -3.69 -12.24 8.25
CA THR A 273 -4.59 -13.26 8.81
C THR A 273 -4.22 -13.58 10.26
N ASP A 274 -2.93 -13.68 10.58
CA ASP A 274 -2.47 -13.91 11.95
C ASP A 274 -2.83 -12.72 12.86
N VAL A 275 -2.54 -11.50 12.45
CA VAL A 275 -2.87 -10.28 13.20
C VAL A 275 -4.38 -10.14 13.38
N ALA A 276 -5.17 -10.35 12.32
CA ALA A 276 -6.64 -10.33 12.40
C ALA A 276 -7.17 -11.29 13.46
N SER A 277 -6.64 -12.52 13.49
CA SER A 277 -7.07 -13.54 14.44
C SER A 277 -6.80 -13.17 15.91
N ARG A 278 -5.76 -12.37 16.17
CA ARG A 278 -5.33 -11.97 17.52
C ARG A 278 -5.89 -10.62 17.98
N TYR A 279 -6.12 -9.69 17.05
CA TYR A 279 -6.39 -8.30 17.39
C TYR A 279 -7.77 -7.79 16.98
N CYS A 280 -8.45 -8.38 15.97
CA CYS A 280 -9.72 -7.86 15.45
C CYS A 280 -10.78 -7.69 16.54
N PHE A 281 -11.08 -8.75 17.32
CA PHE A 281 -12.08 -8.67 18.37
C PHE A 281 -11.67 -7.73 19.52
N LYS A 282 -10.38 -7.61 19.83
CA LYS A 282 -9.88 -6.67 20.84
C LYS A 282 -10.16 -5.23 20.41
N LEU A 283 -9.91 -4.91 19.13
CA LEU A 283 -10.16 -3.60 18.54
C LEU A 283 -11.66 -3.29 18.52
N ILE A 284 -12.51 -4.22 18.09
CA ILE A 284 -13.98 -4.05 18.10
C ILE A 284 -14.47 -3.79 19.52
N LYS A 285 -14.08 -4.62 20.50
CA LYS A 285 -14.47 -4.46 21.91
C LYS A 285 -14.06 -3.10 22.46
N LYS A 286 -12.82 -2.66 22.19
CA LYS A 286 -12.33 -1.35 22.61
C LYS A 286 -13.07 -0.21 21.92
N SER A 287 -13.34 -0.33 20.62
CA SER A 287 -14.10 0.67 19.85
C SER A 287 -15.50 0.91 20.45
N ILE A 288 -16.21 -0.17 20.78
CA ILE A 288 -17.55 -0.09 21.41
C ILE A 288 -17.45 0.53 22.81
N LYS A 289 -16.47 0.07 23.62
CA LYS A 289 -16.28 0.57 25.00
C LYS A 289 -15.96 2.06 25.02
N GLU A 290 -15.07 2.54 24.13
CA GLU A 290 -14.60 3.93 24.11
C GLU A 290 -15.41 4.82 23.17
N ARG A 291 -16.34 4.24 22.38
CA ARG A 291 -17.13 4.93 21.34
C ARG A 291 -16.25 5.70 20.34
N LYS A 292 -15.09 5.13 19.99
CA LYS A 292 -14.11 5.73 19.07
C LYS A 292 -14.12 5.04 17.72
N TRP A 293 -14.65 5.71 16.70
CA TRP A 293 -14.82 5.15 15.35
C TRP A 293 -13.49 4.77 14.68
N TYR A 294 -12.41 5.51 14.93
CA TYR A 294 -11.10 5.19 14.35
C TYR A 294 -10.55 3.81 14.80
N ILE A 295 -10.95 3.32 15.98
CA ILE A 295 -10.56 1.98 16.46
C ILE A 295 -11.34 0.90 15.70
N PHE A 296 -12.63 1.19 15.38
CA PHE A 296 -13.43 0.30 14.55
C PHE A 296 -12.89 0.23 13.11
N ASP A 297 -12.50 1.37 12.52
CA ASP A 297 -11.83 1.41 11.22
C ASP A 297 -10.57 0.55 11.20
N ALA A 298 -9.77 0.58 12.27
CA ALA A 298 -8.59 -0.28 12.39
C ALA A 298 -8.96 -1.77 12.43
N ALA A 299 -10.06 -2.15 13.09
CA ALA A 299 -10.56 -3.52 13.06
C ALA A 299 -10.99 -3.96 11.66
N LEU A 300 -11.68 -3.08 10.91
CA LEU A 300 -12.03 -3.34 9.50
C LEU A 300 -10.79 -3.53 8.64
N TYR A 301 -9.76 -2.71 8.89
CA TYR A 301 -8.52 -2.79 8.11
C TYR A 301 -7.80 -4.13 8.28
N VAL A 302 -7.65 -4.64 9.50
CA VAL A 302 -7.00 -5.95 9.71
C VAL A 302 -7.80 -7.12 9.10
N LEU A 303 -9.09 -6.91 8.79
CA LEU A 303 -9.94 -7.85 8.07
C LEU A 303 -9.81 -7.78 6.54
N GLN A 304 -8.93 -6.93 6.00
CA GLN A 304 -8.77 -6.75 4.55
C GLN A 304 -8.63 -8.05 3.74
N PRO A 305 -7.88 -9.11 4.16
CA PRO A 305 -7.84 -10.37 3.43
C PRO A 305 -9.22 -10.99 3.24
N PHE A 306 -10.07 -10.94 4.26
CA PHE A 306 -11.42 -11.48 4.20
C PHE A 306 -12.34 -10.63 3.33
N ALA A 307 -12.22 -9.28 3.41
CA ALA A 307 -12.94 -8.37 2.53
C ALA A 307 -12.63 -8.64 1.06
N THR A 308 -11.37 -8.90 0.71
CA THR A 308 -10.95 -9.26 -0.66
C THR A 308 -11.64 -10.55 -1.14
N LEU A 309 -11.77 -11.56 -0.28
CA LEU A 309 -12.49 -12.79 -0.62
C LEU A 309 -13.99 -12.56 -0.79
N LEU A 310 -14.60 -11.77 0.07
CA LEU A 310 -16.04 -11.44 -0.02
C LEU A 310 -16.35 -10.72 -1.34
N ILE A 311 -15.51 -9.75 -1.74
CA ILE A 311 -15.62 -9.06 -3.03
C ILE A 311 -15.45 -10.05 -4.19
N GLY A 312 -14.47 -10.97 -4.09
CA GLY A 312 -14.25 -12.02 -5.08
C GLY A 312 -15.49 -12.92 -5.26
N ILE A 313 -16.09 -13.39 -4.16
CA ILE A 313 -17.31 -14.21 -4.18
C ILE A 313 -18.48 -13.42 -4.77
N ALA A 314 -18.68 -12.16 -4.35
CA ALA A 314 -19.73 -11.31 -4.91
C ALA A 314 -19.58 -11.11 -6.42
N THR A 315 -18.35 -10.94 -6.90
CA THR A 315 -18.02 -10.84 -8.33
C THR A 315 -18.36 -12.12 -9.08
N VAL A 316 -17.95 -13.28 -8.54
CA VAL A 316 -18.28 -14.60 -9.15
C VAL A 316 -19.79 -14.81 -9.24
N LEU A 317 -20.53 -14.54 -8.16
CA LEU A 317 -21.99 -14.65 -8.16
C LEU A 317 -22.63 -13.74 -9.22
N THR A 318 -22.11 -12.52 -9.39
CA THR A 318 -22.60 -11.56 -10.39
C THR A 318 -22.36 -12.05 -11.81
N PHE A 319 -21.16 -12.55 -12.14
CA PHE A 319 -20.83 -13.03 -13.48
C PHE A 319 -21.55 -14.31 -13.85
N PHE A 320 -21.69 -15.23 -12.91
CA PHE A 320 -22.26 -16.56 -13.18
C PHE A 320 -23.76 -16.67 -12.90
N ARG A 321 -24.43 -15.56 -12.54
CA ARG A 321 -25.87 -15.52 -12.25
C ARG A 321 -26.71 -16.25 -13.33
N GLY A 322 -26.41 -16.01 -14.61
CA GLY A 322 -27.13 -16.60 -15.73
C GLY A 322 -27.00 -18.12 -15.88
N TYR A 323 -25.97 -18.71 -15.27
CA TYR A 323 -25.73 -20.16 -15.28
C TYR A 323 -26.52 -20.92 -14.20
N PHE A 324 -27.04 -20.23 -13.22
CA PHE A 324 -27.87 -20.81 -12.16
C PHE A 324 -29.37 -20.81 -12.57
N SER A 325 -29.68 -21.43 -13.71
CA SER A 325 -31.06 -21.51 -14.21
C SER A 325 -31.97 -22.18 -13.18
N GLY A 326 -33.09 -21.50 -12.85
CA GLY A 326 -34.04 -21.97 -11.83
C GLY A 326 -33.75 -21.54 -10.38
N THR A 327 -32.64 -20.87 -10.12
CA THR A 327 -32.36 -20.26 -8.80
C THR A 327 -32.36 -18.74 -8.89
N HIS A 328 -33.17 -18.08 -8.06
CA HIS A 328 -33.15 -16.62 -7.94
C HIS A 328 -31.96 -16.20 -7.08
N ILE A 329 -30.89 -15.72 -7.75
CA ILE A 329 -29.72 -15.12 -7.09
C ILE A 329 -29.84 -13.62 -7.14
N PHE A 330 -29.85 -12.97 -5.98
CA PHE A 330 -29.74 -11.51 -5.92
C PHE A 330 -28.34 -11.05 -6.27
N VAL A 331 -28.23 -10.02 -7.09
CA VAL A 331 -26.99 -9.30 -7.34
C VAL A 331 -27.20 -7.81 -7.13
N ILE A 332 -26.19 -7.12 -6.62
CA ILE A 332 -26.28 -5.70 -6.26
C ILE A 332 -26.70 -4.81 -7.43
N ASN A 333 -26.40 -5.24 -8.66
CA ASN A 333 -26.77 -4.53 -9.89
C ASN A 333 -28.29 -4.36 -10.03
N ASP A 334 -29.10 -5.26 -9.43
CA ASP A 334 -30.56 -5.19 -9.47
C ASP A 334 -31.13 -3.98 -8.72
N LEU A 335 -30.31 -3.33 -7.85
CA LEU A 335 -30.68 -2.09 -7.15
C LEU A 335 -30.48 -0.84 -8.02
N PHE A 336 -29.79 -0.96 -9.13
CA PHE A 336 -29.46 0.17 -9.99
C PHE A 336 -30.20 0.10 -11.32
N SER A 337 -30.61 1.25 -11.83
CA SER A 337 -30.97 1.35 -13.24
C SER A 337 -29.73 1.10 -14.12
N ASN A 338 -29.95 0.73 -15.39
CA ASN A 338 -28.84 0.53 -16.34
C ASN A 338 -27.90 1.75 -16.40
N ILE A 339 -28.45 2.96 -16.43
CA ILE A 339 -27.68 4.21 -16.41
C ILE A 339 -26.95 4.37 -15.08
N GLY A 340 -27.60 4.10 -13.95
CA GLY A 340 -26.98 4.18 -12.63
C GLY A 340 -25.78 3.23 -12.51
N PHE A 341 -25.90 2.01 -13.04
CA PHE A 341 -24.80 1.06 -13.06
C PHE A 341 -23.65 1.51 -13.98
N GLN A 342 -23.95 2.05 -15.16
CA GLN A 342 -22.95 2.60 -16.07
C GLN A 342 -22.17 3.76 -15.44
N VAL A 343 -22.88 4.68 -14.76
CA VAL A 343 -22.25 5.80 -14.03
C VAL A 343 -21.34 5.27 -12.90
N LEU A 344 -21.80 4.29 -12.13
CA LEU A 344 -21.00 3.67 -11.07
C LEU A 344 -19.72 3.02 -11.64
N ALA A 345 -19.85 2.24 -12.71
CA ALA A 345 -18.71 1.61 -13.37
C ALA A 345 -17.72 2.63 -13.94
N PHE A 346 -18.21 3.71 -14.56
CA PHE A 346 -17.37 4.81 -15.04
C PHE A 346 -16.61 5.48 -13.91
N VAL A 347 -17.27 5.83 -12.82
CA VAL A 347 -16.66 6.47 -11.64
C VAL A 347 -15.60 5.55 -11.04
N GLN A 348 -15.93 4.26 -10.88
CA GLN A 348 -14.99 3.26 -10.34
C GLN A 348 -13.72 3.13 -11.19
N PHE A 349 -13.85 3.21 -12.53
CA PHE A 349 -12.71 3.16 -13.44
C PHE A 349 -11.86 4.44 -13.39
N ILE A 350 -12.49 5.62 -13.27
CA ILE A 350 -11.82 6.92 -13.32
C ILE A 350 -11.21 7.34 -11.97
N ILE A 351 -11.67 6.80 -10.84
CA ILE A 351 -11.18 7.22 -9.52
C ILE A 351 -9.67 7.01 -9.37
N THR A 352 -9.12 5.88 -9.86
CA THR A 352 -7.68 5.63 -9.80
C THR A 352 -6.89 6.67 -10.61
N PRO A 353 -7.16 6.93 -11.91
CA PRO A 353 -6.53 8.01 -12.64
C PRO A 353 -6.66 9.40 -11.97
N LEU A 354 -7.81 9.72 -11.39
CA LEU A 354 -8.00 10.98 -10.65
C LEU A 354 -7.05 11.09 -9.45
N VAL A 355 -6.86 10.01 -8.72
CA VAL A 355 -5.93 9.97 -7.60
C VAL A 355 -4.47 10.10 -8.08
N LEU A 356 -4.11 9.40 -9.17
CA LEU A 356 -2.76 9.46 -9.73
C LEU A 356 -2.38 10.86 -10.22
N ILE A 357 -3.32 11.63 -10.78
CA ILE A 357 -3.05 13.01 -11.21
C ILE A 357 -2.83 13.95 -10.02
N CYS A 358 -3.50 13.71 -8.88
CA CYS A 358 -3.30 14.49 -7.68
C CYS A 358 -1.86 14.43 -7.15
N ASP A 359 -1.17 13.29 -7.33
CA ASP A 359 0.24 13.09 -6.95
C ASP A 359 1.20 13.25 -8.15
N LYS A 360 0.71 13.79 -9.27
CA LYS A 360 1.48 14.03 -10.49
C LYS A 360 2.14 12.75 -11.08
N LYS A 361 1.54 11.58 -10.84
CA LYS A 361 2.01 10.30 -11.37
C LYS A 361 1.63 10.07 -12.83
N ILE A 362 0.61 10.79 -13.30
CA ILE A 362 0.18 10.81 -14.70
C ILE A 362 -0.05 12.24 -15.18
N SER A 363 0.00 12.46 -16.51
CA SER A 363 -0.32 13.73 -17.12
C SER A 363 -1.84 13.95 -17.26
N LYS A 364 -2.25 15.22 -17.42
CA LYS A 364 -3.64 15.57 -17.75
C LYS A 364 -4.08 14.92 -19.08
N GLY A 365 -3.17 14.83 -20.06
CA GLY A 365 -3.45 14.15 -21.33
C GLY A 365 -3.74 12.67 -21.13
N PHE A 366 -3.00 11.99 -20.24
CA PHE A 366 -3.29 10.59 -19.90
C PHE A 366 -4.68 10.44 -19.26
N LEU A 367 -5.04 11.31 -18.31
CA LEU A 367 -6.39 11.29 -17.72
C LEU A 367 -7.48 11.49 -18.78
N ALA A 368 -7.30 12.44 -19.71
CA ALA A 368 -8.24 12.67 -20.80
C ALA A 368 -8.42 11.41 -21.67
N MET A 369 -7.34 10.69 -21.98
CA MET A 369 -7.41 9.43 -22.72
C MET A 369 -8.11 8.34 -21.91
N MET A 370 -7.94 8.28 -20.58
CA MET A 370 -8.67 7.34 -19.72
C MET A 370 -10.18 7.63 -19.71
N ILE A 371 -10.56 8.92 -19.67
CA ILE A 371 -11.97 9.33 -19.78
C ILE A 371 -12.53 8.94 -21.14
N LEU A 372 -11.81 9.19 -22.22
CA LEU A 372 -12.22 8.78 -23.57
C LEU A 372 -12.41 7.25 -23.67
N PHE A 373 -11.44 6.47 -23.15
CA PHE A 373 -11.55 5.01 -23.14
C PHE A 373 -12.79 4.54 -22.38
N SER A 374 -13.00 5.06 -21.19
CA SER A 374 -14.13 4.65 -20.33
C SER A 374 -15.48 5.17 -20.82
N SER A 375 -15.52 6.19 -21.68
CA SER A 375 -16.77 6.67 -22.30
C SER A 375 -17.49 5.60 -23.13
N ASN A 376 -16.76 4.55 -23.57
CA ASN A 376 -17.35 3.41 -24.25
C ASN A 376 -18.43 2.68 -23.42
N ILE A 377 -18.39 2.82 -22.08
CA ILE A 377 -19.44 2.31 -21.18
C ILE A 377 -20.81 2.91 -21.52
N PHE A 378 -20.85 4.15 -22.03
CA PHE A 378 -22.09 4.84 -22.44
C PHE A 378 -22.32 4.73 -23.95
N ILE A 379 -21.26 4.88 -24.76
CA ILE A 379 -21.35 4.93 -26.23
C ILE A 379 -21.86 3.60 -26.78
N PHE A 380 -21.31 2.48 -26.32
CA PHE A 380 -21.64 1.16 -26.85
C PHE A 380 -23.11 0.76 -26.63
N PRO A 381 -23.72 0.93 -25.42
CA PRO A 381 -25.15 0.68 -25.23
C PRO A 381 -26.07 1.58 -26.05
N ILE A 382 -25.64 2.84 -26.32
CA ILE A 382 -26.42 3.74 -27.20
C ILE A 382 -26.40 3.20 -28.63
N ILE A 383 -25.24 2.81 -29.15
CA ILE A 383 -25.15 2.20 -30.49
C ILE A 383 -25.99 0.92 -30.54
N ALA A 384 -25.92 0.07 -29.52
CA ALA A 384 -26.69 -1.16 -29.43
C ALA A 384 -28.22 -0.93 -29.35
N SER A 385 -28.68 0.19 -28.85
CA SER A 385 -30.11 0.55 -28.83
C SER A 385 -30.64 1.00 -30.19
N ILE A 386 -29.75 1.50 -31.06
CA ILE A 386 -30.10 1.96 -32.42
C ILE A 386 -29.94 0.84 -33.45
N GLN A 387 -28.92 0.02 -33.27
CA GLN A 387 -28.53 -1.00 -34.26
C GLN A 387 -28.31 -2.36 -33.57
N ASN A 388 -29.17 -3.31 -33.82
CA ASN A 388 -29.12 -4.64 -33.17
C ASN A 388 -28.31 -5.71 -33.96
N ASP A 389 -27.68 -5.30 -35.07
CA ASP A 389 -26.84 -6.23 -35.83
C ASP A 389 -25.49 -6.46 -35.15
N ALA A 390 -25.19 -7.73 -34.81
CA ALA A 390 -23.99 -8.12 -34.11
C ALA A 390 -22.69 -7.76 -34.86
N ALA A 391 -22.70 -7.83 -36.21
CA ALA A 391 -21.52 -7.49 -37.02
C ALA A 391 -21.24 -5.98 -36.96
N THR A 392 -22.26 -5.15 -37.08
CA THR A 392 -22.13 -3.68 -36.96
C THR A 392 -21.67 -3.28 -35.58
N LEU A 393 -22.20 -3.89 -34.51
CA LEU A 393 -21.75 -3.65 -33.14
C LEU A 393 -20.28 -4.03 -32.93
N PHE A 394 -19.86 -5.17 -33.49
CA PHE A 394 -18.48 -5.61 -33.42
C PHE A 394 -17.53 -4.62 -34.15
N ILE A 395 -17.89 -4.23 -35.41
CA ILE A 395 -17.10 -3.28 -36.20
C ILE A 395 -17.00 -1.93 -35.49
N ALA A 396 -18.10 -1.40 -34.94
CA ALA A 396 -18.10 -0.15 -34.19
C ALA A 396 -17.19 -0.21 -32.97
N ASN A 397 -17.22 -1.32 -32.22
CA ASN A 397 -16.37 -1.52 -31.03
C ASN A 397 -14.88 -1.61 -31.41
N VAL A 398 -14.54 -2.41 -32.40
CA VAL A 398 -13.17 -2.54 -32.92
C VAL A 398 -12.68 -1.20 -33.47
N GLY A 399 -13.49 -0.48 -34.23
CA GLY A 399 -13.19 0.83 -34.78
C GLY A 399 -12.89 1.87 -33.66
N PHE A 400 -13.72 1.88 -32.58
CA PHE A 400 -13.51 2.73 -31.43
C PHE A 400 -12.15 2.47 -30.77
N TYR A 401 -11.81 1.21 -30.50
CA TYR A 401 -10.54 0.89 -29.85
C TYR A 401 -9.33 1.13 -30.74
N LEU A 402 -9.43 0.86 -32.06
CA LEU A 402 -8.36 1.19 -32.99
C LEU A 402 -8.12 2.71 -33.06
N LEU A 403 -9.18 3.50 -33.20
CA LEU A 403 -9.08 4.96 -33.14
C LEU A 403 -8.50 5.42 -31.81
N PHE A 404 -8.95 4.88 -30.70
CA PHE A 404 -8.45 5.19 -29.37
C PHE A 404 -6.95 4.91 -29.26
N PHE A 405 -6.44 3.75 -29.73
CA PHE A 405 -5.01 3.44 -29.70
C PHE A 405 -4.18 4.39 -30.56
N VAL A 406 -4.69 4.75 -31.76
CA VAL A 406 -4.03 5.72 -32.64
C VAL A 406 -3.95 7.10 -31.97
N LEU A 407 -5.05 7.58 -31.38
CA LEU A 407 -5.06 8.85 -30.64
C LEU A 407 -4.13 8.81 -29.45
N THR A 408 -4.11 7.72 -28.69
CA THR A 408 -3.19 7.55 -27.56
C THR A 408 -1.74 7.63 -28.01
N LEU A 409 -1.39 7.00 -29.14
CA LEU A 409 -0.04 7.05 -29.70
C LEU A 409 0.33 8.47 -30.16
N ILE A 410 -0.59 9.19 -30.81
CA ILE A 410 -0.36 10.57 -31.27
C ILE A 410 -0.20 11.52 -30.09
N PHE A 411 -1.08 11.50 -29.08
CA PHE A 411 -1.10 12.48 -28.01
C PHE A 411 -0.15 12.16 -26.85
N LEU A 412 0.11 10.89 -26.56
CA LEU A 412 0.93 10.47 -25.43
C LEU A 412 2.26 9.80 -25.85
N GLY A 413 2.43 9.52 -27.13
CA GLY A 413 3.59 8.81 -27.65
C GLY A 413 3.68 7.34 -27.19
N LYS A 414 4.77 6.67 -27.60
CA LYS A 414 5.01 5.24 -27.28
C LYS A 414 5.04 4.97 -25.76
N LYS A 415 5.67 5.85 -24.97
CA LYS A 415 5.76 5.67 -23.52
C LYS A 415 4.37 5.73 -22.86
N GLY A 416 3.53 6.69 -23.27
CA GLY A 416 2.16 6.81 -22.76
C GLY A 416 1.28 5.61 -23.14
N LEU A 417 1.39 5.12 -24.38
CA LEU A 417 0.67 3.92 -24.81
C LEU A 417 1.10 2.67 -24.02
N ILE A 418 2.41 2.47 -23.78
CA ILE A 418 2.91 1.35 -22.98
C ILE A 418 2.36 1.44 -21.56
N PHE A 419 2.37 2.63 -20.94
CA PHE A 419 1.84 2.81 -19.59
C PHE A 419 0.31 2.56 -19.55
N PHE A 420 -0.42 2.97 -20.59
CA PHE A 420 -1.85 2.68 -20.73
C PHE A 420 -2.12 1.17 -20.77
N ILE A 421 -1.37 0.43 -21.58
CA ILE A 421 -1.50 -1.05 -21.65
C ILE A 421 -1.21 -1.67 -20.27
N ARG A 422 -0.17 -1.20 -19.57
CA ARG A 422 0.15 -1.67 -18.21
C ARG A 422 -0.95 -1.34 -17.21
N PHE A 423 -1.60 -0.18 -17.37
CA PHE A 423 -2.76 0.19 -16.56
C PHE A 423 -3.94 -0.78 -16.78
N LEU A 424 -4.20 -1.20 -18.00
CA LEU A 424 -5.22 -2.24 -18.28
C LEU A 424 -4.83 -3.59 -17.65
N LEU A 425 -3.55 -3.97 -17.77
CA LEU A 425 -3.03 -5.21 -17.16
C LEU A 425 -3.08 -5.19 -15.61
N TYR A 426 -3.16 -4.01 -15.00
CA TYR A 426 -3.38 -3.87 -13.55
C TYR A 426 -4.67 -4.57 -13.08
N SER A 427 -5.71 -4.60 -13.91
CA SER A 427 -6.95 -5.34 -13.60
C SER A 427 -6.67 -6.84 -13.43
N ILE A 428 -5.85 -7.43 -14.31
CA ILE A 428 -5.45 -8.85 -14.22
C ILE A 428 -4.59 -9.06 -12.97
N TYR A 429 -3.66 -8.16 -12.69
CA TYR A 429 -2.86 -8.20 -11.46
C TYR A 429 -3.74 -8.20 -10.21
N THR A 430 -4.77 -7.38 -10.18
CA THR A 430 -5.71 -7.28 -9.05
C THR A 430 -6.45 -8.60 -8.81
N LEU A 431 -6.87 -9.32 -9.86
CA LEU A 431 -7.50 -10.63 -9.73
C LEU A 431 -6.59 -11.68 -9.06
N THR A 432 -5.26 -11.54 -9.19
CA THR A 432 -4.33 -12.46 -8.52
C THR A 432 -4.35 -12.35 -7.00
N TRP A 433 -4.91 -11.28 -6.42
CA TRP A 433 -5.05 -11.16 -4.96
C TRP A 433 -5.97 -12.23 -4.38
N ILE A 434 -6.99 -12.70 -5.12
CA ILE A 434 -7.94 -13.71 -4.63
C ILE A 434 -7.22 -15.02 -4.28
N PRO A 435 -6.54 -15.71 -5.22
CA PRO A 435 -5.83 -16.95 -4.89
C PRO A 435 -4.65 -16.73 -3.91
N ILE A 436 -3.98 -15.57 -3.96
CA ILE A 436 -2.93 -15.22 -3.01
C ILE A 436 -3.49 -15.12 -1.59
N THR A 437 -4.64 -14.47 -1.43
CA THR A 437 -5.31 -14.32 -0.13
C THR A 437 -5.74 -15.67 0.43
N ILE A 438 -6.33 -16.54 -0.40
CA ILE A 438 -6.68 -17.91 0.01
C ILE A 438 -5.44 -18.65 0.50
N GLN A 439 -4.34 -18.62 -0.27
CA GLN A 439 -3.08 -19.25 0.15
C GLN A 439 -2.53 -18.65 1.44
N GLY A 440 -2.62 -17.33 1.63
CA GLY A 440 -2.21 -16.65 2.84
C GLY A 440 -3.00 -17.11 4.07
N ILE A 441 -4.33 -17.19 3.96
CA ILE A 441 -5.19 -17.65 5.04
C ILE A 441 -4.89 -19.11 5.41
N LEU A 442 -4.78 -19.99 4.42
CA LEU A 442 -4.50 -21.41 4.64
C LEU A 442 -3.12 -21.66 5.26
N ARG A 443 -2.16 -20.77 5.02
CA ARG A 443 -0.77 -20.89 5.47
C ARG A 443 -0.40 -19.90 6.58
N LYS A 444 -1.35 -19.38 7.34
CA LYS A 444 -1.11 -18.36 8.38
C LYS A 444 -0.07 -18.76 9.44
N ASN A 445 0.05 -20.04 9.72
CA ASN A 445 0.98 -20.56 10.74
C ASN A 445 2.43 -20.77 10.21
N ASN A 446 2.64 -20.66 8.90
CA ASN A 446 3.99 -20.77 8.32
C ASN A 446 4.69 -19.41 8.48
N LYS A 447 5.76 -19.37 9.27
CA LYS A 447 6.59 -18.18 9.54
C LYS A 447 7.88 -18.13 8.73
N GLU A 448 7.98 -18.92 7.67
CA GLU A 448 9.16 -18.95 6.81
C GLU A 448 9.37 -17.60 6.13
N TRP A 449 10.53 -17.01 6.38
CA TRP A 449 10.95 -15.75 5.77
C TRP A 449 11.76 -16.05 4.51
N ASN A 450 11.32 -15.52 3.38
CA ASN A 450 11.99 -15.61 2.09
C ASN A 450 12.43 -14.20 1.67
N PRO A 451 13.73 -13.90 1.53
CA PRO A 451 14.24 -12.61 1.09
C PRO A 451 13.82 -12.33 -0.36
N THR A 452 13.53 -11.08 -0.67
CA THR A 452 13.38 -10.60 -2.04
C THR A 452 14.76 -10.17 -2.54
N LYS A 453 15.10 -10.50 -3.77
CA LYS A 453 16.36 -10.04 -4.38
C LYS A 453 16.14 -8.66 -5.01
N HIS A 454 16.96 -7.67 -4.64
CA HIS A 454 16.93 -6.32 -5.15
C HIS A 454 18.10 -6.11 -6.13
N VAL A 455 17.85 -5.38 -7.22
CA VAL A 455 18.82 -5.23 -8.32
C VAL A 455 18.88 -3.81 -8.88
N ARG A 456 17.94 -2.91 -8.46
CA ARG A 456 17.83 -1.58 -9.02
C ARG A 456 18.73 -0.59 -8.28
N ASN A 457 19.90 -0.37 -8.86
CA ASN A 457 20.86 0.61 -8.39
C ASN A 457 20.61 1.95 -9.11
N VAL A 458 19.99 2.94 -8.43
CA VAL A 458 19.70 4.29 -8.92
C VAL A 458 19.90 5.31 -7.82
N GLU A 459 20.27 6.53 -8.18
CA GLU A 459 20.42 7.63 -7.24
C GLU A 459 19.07 8.29 -6.91
N ILE A 460 19.02 9.02 -5.78
CA ILE A 460 17.79 9.65 -5.30
C ILE A 460 17.25 10.72 -6.27
N TYR A 461 18.09 11.30 -7.09
CA TYR A 461 17.69 12.34 -8.07
C TYR A 461 17.27 11.77 -9.43
N ASP A 462 17.42 10.46 -9.63
CA ASP A 462 17.06 9.74 -10.87
C ASP A 462 15.69 9.06 -10.81
N VAL A 463 14.98 9.20 -9.67
CA VAL A 463 13.70 8.52 -9.38
C VAL A 463 12.48 9.36 -9.77
#